data_0aedd8d7a8fa9fde18f61bfff30175a0
#
_entry.id   0aedd8d7a8fa9fde18f61bfff30175a0
#
_cell.length_a   1.000
_cell.length_b   1.000
_cell.length_c   1.000
_cell.angle_alpha   90.00
_cell.angle_beta   90.00
_cell.angle_gamma   90.00
#
_symmetry.space_group_name_H-M   'P 1'
#
loop_
_entity.id
_entity.type
_entity.pdbx_description
1 polymer ?
#
loop_
_entity_poly.entity_id
_entity_poly.type
_entity_poly.pdbx_seq_one_letter_code
_entity_poly.pdbx_strand_id
1 'polypeptide(L)'
;MRSIPLRILAAIFCSFFMQSSWSLGPSLPDKDGTSVSCNDYNDQGIPYFGDTHVHTTFSVDAFTQGTETTPEQAYRFAKGEQIGLHPFSANGLPTRSAKLERPLDFAVVTDHAEFFGEYNICLEPSNPLYYEDQCSLLRQRNSAALIGWNVLLGATPPNVQRF
;
A
#
# COMPACT_ATOMS: atom_id res chain seq x y z
N MET A 1 28.80 62.29 13.01
CA MET A 1 28.09 61.02 12.80
C MET A 1 27.18 61.21 11.58
N ARG A 2 27.55 60.61 10.45
CA ARG A 2 26.77 60.77 9.20
C ARG A 2 25.89 59.55 8.99
N SER A 3 24.56 59.75 8.94
CA SER A 3 23.54 58.76 8.67
C SER A 3 23.60 58.28 7.21
N ILE A 4 23.77 57.00 6.99
CA ILE A 4 23.71 56.37 5.65
C ILE A 4 22.23 56.24 5.27
N PRO A 5 21.82 56.66 4.07
CA PRO A 5 20.42 56.55 3.69
C PRO A 5 20.00 55.13 3.32
N LEU A 6 18.93 54.70 3.94
CA LEU A 6 18.23 53.40 3.83
C LEU A 6 17.53 53.19 2.46
N ARG A 7 18.15 53.50 1.36
CA ARG A 7 17.50 53.41 0.02
C ARG A 7 18.19 52.51 -1.00
N ILE A 8 19.20 51.72 -0.60
CA ILE A 8 19.95 50.83 -1.51
C ILE A 8 19.70 49.32 -1.27
N LEU A 9 18.85 48.95 -0.34
CA LEU A 9 18.55 47.53 -0.02
C LEU A 9 17.28 46.96 -0.66
N ALA A 10 16.61 47.72 -1.52
CA ALA A 10 15.33 47.28 -2.14
C ALA A 10 15.46 46.80 -3.58
N ALA A 11 16.67 46.72 -4.16
CA ALA A 11 16.84 46.44 -5.60
C ALA A 11 17.48 45.08 -5.93
N ILE A 12 17.71 44.16 -4.95
CA ILE A 12 18.37 42.87 -5.21
C ILE A 12 17.45 41.66 -4.95
N PHE A 13 16.20 41.85 -4.62
CA PHE A 13 15.30 40.70 -4.29
C PHE A 13 14.29 40.37 -5.40
N CYS A 14 14.50 40.78 -6.64
CA CYS A 14 13.54 40.56 -7.71
C CYS A 14 14.13 39.90 -8.96
N SER A 15 15.01 38.91 -8.83
CA SER A 15 15.55 38.22 -10.02
C SER A 15 15.92 36.78 -9.79
N PHE A 16 15.15 36.01 -9.00
CA PHE A 16 15.28 34.54 -8.95
C PHE A 16 13.90 33.88 -8.92
N PHE A 17 13.01 34.28 -9.84
CA PHE A 17 11.95 33.35 -10.27
C PHE A 17 12.55 32.44 -11.33
N MET A 18 13.21 31.38 -10.86
CA MET A 18 13.60 30.27 -11.71
C MET A 18 12.33 29.60 -12.21
N GLN A 19 11.99 29.87 -13.46
CA GLN A 19 11.01 29.09 -14.21
C GLN A 19 11.53 27.66 -14.27
N SER A 20 11.01 26.79 -13.42
CA SER A 20 11.11 25.34 -13.59
C SER A 20 10.26 24.98 -14.82
N SER A 21 10.84 25.07 -15.99
CA SER A 21 10.36 24.37 -17.16
C SER A 21 10.41 22.89 -16.83
N TRP A 22 9.25 22.30 -16.61
CA TRP A 22 9.06 20.86 -16.61
C TRP A 22 9.35 20.39 -18.03
N SER A 23 10.62 20.14 -18.34
CA SER A 23 10.94 19.38 -19.53
C SER A 23 10.39 17.97 -19.29
N LEU A 24 9.43 17.58 -20.11
CA LEU A 24 9.11 16.18 -20.34
C LEU A 24 10.45 15.48 -20.55
N GLY A 25 10.81 14.56 -19.65
CA GLY A 25 12.06 13.83 -19.73
C GLY A 25 12.17 13.19 -21.12
N PRO A 26 13.39 13.08 -21.67
CA PRO A 26 13.57 12.42 -22.94
C PRO A 26 13.00 10.99 -22.85
N SER A 27 12.16 10.62 -23.83
CA SER A 27 11.75 9.25 -24.02
C SER A 27 13.03 8.39 -24.04
N LEU A 28 13.13 7.38 -23.17
CA LEU A 28 14.25 6.46 -23.18
C LEU A 28 14.29 5.82 -24.57
N PRO A 29 15.39 5.96 -25.33
CA PRO A 29 15.51 5.27 -26.59
C PRO A 29 15.53 3.76 -26.34
N ASP A 30 14.78 3.01 -27.13
CA ASP A 30 14.96 1.57 -27.20
C ASP A 30 16.40 1.23 -27.61
N LYS A 31 16.87 0.02 -27.31
CA LYS A 31 18.22 -0.44 -27.61
C LYS A 31 18.61 -0.28 -29.09
N ASP A 32 17.63 -0.18 -29.97
CA ASP A 32 17.82 -0.03 -31.43
C ASP A 32 17.61 1.42 -31.92
N GLY A 33 17.42 2.42 -31.01
CA GLY A 33 17.25 3.81 -31.37
C GLY A 33 15.90 4.16 -32.05
N THR A 34 14.97 3.22 -32.08
CA THR A 34 13.62 3.44 -32.57
C THR A 34 12.72 3.88 -31.42
N SER A 35 11.95 4.95 -31.59
CA SER A 35 10.93 5.34 -30.64
C SER A 35 9.81 4.30 -30.65
N VAL A 36 9.65 3.55 -29.55
CA VAL A 36 8.48 2.68 -29.39
C VAL A 36 7.26 3.56 -29.18
N SER A 37 6.41 3.64 -30.18
CA SER A 37 5.08 4.22 -30.07
C SER A 37 4.18 3.18 -29.40
N CYS A 38 3.57 3.52 -28.28
CA CYS A 38 2.46 2.71 -27.74
C CYS A 38 1.31 2.73 -28.74
N ASN A 39 0.76 1.55 -29.07
CA ASN A 39 -0.31 1.45 -30.08
C ASN A 39 -1.59 2.21 -29.68
N ASP A 40 -1.74 2.48 -28.39
CA ASP A 40 -2.87 3.17 -27.76
C ASP A 40 -2.52 4.58 -27.28
N TYR A 41 -1.39 5.14 -27.73
CA TYR A 41 -0.99 6.50 -27.38
C TYR A 41 -2.04 7.52 -27.85
N ASN A 42 -2.48 8.37 -26.92
CA ASN A 42 -3.38 9.47 -27.20
C ASN A 42 -2.74 10.76 -26.67
N ASP A 43 -2.51 11.73 -27.56
CA ASP A 43 -1.89 13.03 -27.25
C ASP A 43 -2.74 13.92 -26.35
N GLN A 44 -4.05 13.69 -26.30
CA GLN A 44 -4.99 14.38 -25.39
C GLN A 44 -5.05 13.75 -23.99
N GLY A 45 -4.40 12.61 -23.80
CA GLY A 45 -4.46 11.82 -22.59
C GLY A 45 -5.79 11.07 -22.43
N ILE A 46 -5.73 9.94 -21.77
CA ILE A 46 -6.89 9.14 -21.36
C ILE A 46 -6.88 9.09 -19.84
N PRO A 47 -7.97 9.48 -19.14
CA PRO A 47 -8.03 9.34 -17.71
C PRO A 47 -8.14 7.85 -17.33
N TYR A 48 -7.23 7.38 -16.47
CA TYR A 48 -7.28 6.07 -15.87
C TYR A 48 -7.73 6.19 -14.41
N PHE A 49 -8.62 5.30 -13.98
CA PHE A 49 -9.16 5.24 -12.63
C PHE A 49 -8.70 3.97 -11.95
N GLY A 50 -8.02 4.09 -10.85
CA GLY A 50 -7.49 2.95 -10.13
C GLY A 50 -7.17 3.26 -8.68
N ASP A 51 -6.62 2.27 -7.99
CA ASP A 51 -6.21 2.36 -6.61
C ASP A 51 -4.76 1.89 -6.46
N THR A 52 -3.95 2.70 -5.81
CA THR A 52 -2.54 2.39 -5.50
C THR A 52 -2.30 2.14 -4.01
N HIS A 53 -3.37 2.01 -3.22
CA HIS A 53 -3.28 1.80 -1.79
C HIS A 53 -4.32 0.76 -1.35
N VAL A 54 -4.02 -0.52 -1.62
CA VAL A 54 -4.92 -1.65 -1.31
C VAL A 54 -4.25 -2.57 -0.30
N HIS A 55 -4.90 -2.78 0.85
CA HIS A 55 -4.47 -3.69 1.88
C HIS A 55 -5.34 -4.95 1.88
N THR A 56 -4.71 -6.10 2.08
CA THR A 56 -5.35 -7.41 2.08
C THR A 56 -5.21 -8.11 3.43
N THR A 57 -5.61 -9.37 3.51
CA THR A 57 -5.45 -10.18 4.73
C THR A 57 -3.99 -10.29 5.20
N PHE A 58 -3.00 -9.99 4.35
CA PHE A 58 -1.60 -10.00 4.73
C PHE A 58 -1.12 -8.67 5.36
N SER A 59 -1.95 -7.64 5.33
CA SER A 59 -1.66 -6.37 6.00
C SER A 59 -2.20 -6.40 7.43
N VAL A 60 -1.36 -6.07 8.41
CA VAL A 60 -1.71 -6.16 9.84
C VAL A 60 -2.94 -5.34 10.20
N ASP A 61 -3.09 -4.18 9.63
CA ASP A 61 -4.21 -3.26 9.85
C ASP A 61 -5.52 -3.79 9.25
N ALA A 62 -5.49 -4.31 8.03
CA ALA A 62 -6.65 -4.90 7.38
C ALA A 62 -7.07 -6.21 8.07
N PHE A 63 -6.11 -7.08 8.39
CA PHE A 63 -6.37 -8.33 9.08
C PHE A 63 -7.05 -8.14 10.43
N THR A 64 -6.57 -7.22 11.25
CA THR A 64 -7.13 -6.95 12.58
C THR A 64 -8.52 -6.32 12.53
N GLN A 65 -8.91 -5.76 11.40
CA GLN A 65 -10.26 -5.27 11.13
C GLN A 65 -11.18 -6.33 10.50
N GLY A 66 -10.71 -7.57 10.35
CA GLY A 66 -11.50 -8.69 9.85
C GLY A 66 -11.46 -8.88 8.33
N THR A 67 -10.51 -8.24 7.62
CA THR A 67 -10.32 -8.50 6.20
C THR A 67 -9.79 -9.92 5.97
N GLU A 68 -10.47 -10.69 5.13
CA GLU A 68 -10.08 -12.05 4.72
C GLU A 68 -9.73 -12.13 3.23
N THR A 69 -9.85 -11.02 2.52
CA THR A 69 -9.54 -10.91 1.10
C THR A 69 -8.04 -11.07 0.87
N THR A 70 -7.65 -12.05 0.07
CA THR A 70 -6.26 -12.27 -0.34
C THR A 70 -5.85 -11.28 -1.44
N PRO A 71 -4.54 -11.10 -1.73
CA PRO A 71 -4.07 -10.27 -2.84
C PRO A 71 -4.70 -10.67 -4.18
N GLU A 72 -4.81 -11.96 -4.47
CA GLU A 72 -5.46 -12.45 -5.69
C GLU A 72 -6.93 -12.02 -5.76
N GLN A 73 -7.67 -12.18 -4.67
CA GLN A 73 -9.08 -11.77 -4.60
C GLN A 73 -9.23 -10.26 -4.73
N ALA A 74 -8.30 -9.46 -4.18
CA ALA A 74 -8.30 -8.01 -4.34
C ALA A 74 -8.14 -7.61 -5.84
N TYR A 75 -7.24 -8.25 -6.57
CA TYR A 75 -7.12 -8.01 -8.02
C TYR A 75 -8.35 -8.49 -8.81
N ARG A 76 -8.99 -9.59 -8.41
CA ARG A 76 -10.23 -10.05 -9.03
C ARG A 76 -11.38 -9.06 -8.78
N PHE A 77 -11.47 -8.52 -7.56
CA PHE A 77 -12.41 -7.45 -7.23
C PHE A 77 -12.16 -6.20 -8.07
N ALA A 78 -10.90 -5.77 -8.20
CA ALA A 78 -10.53 -4.64 -9.06
C ALA A 78 -10.97 -4.86 -10.52
N LYS A 79 -10.98 -6.10 -11.00
CA LYS A 79 -11.49 -6.50 -12.32
C LYS A 79 -13.01 -6.61 -12.39
N GLY A 80 -13.72 -6.31 -11.30
CA GLY A 80 -15.19 -6.31 -11.25
C GLY A 80 -15.81 -7.62 -10.77
N GLU A 81 -15.05 -8.56 -10.20
CA GLU A 81 -15.64 -9.72 -9.54
C GLU A 81 -16.20 -9.32 -8.16
N GLN A 82 -17.20 -10.07 -7.71
CA GLN A 82 -17.79 -9.88 -6.38
C GLN A 82 -16.90 -10.50 -5.31
N ILE A 83 -16.73 -9.79 -4.19
CA ILE A 83 -16.07 -10.32 -2.99
C ILE A 83 -16.99 -10.31 -1.78
N GLY A 84 -16.72 -11.22 -0.83
CA GLY A 84 -17.37 -11.24 0.48
C GLY A 84 -16.75 -10.22 1.43
N LEU A 85 -17.58 -9.65 2.30
CA LEU A 85 -17.16 -8.69 3.32
C LEU A 85 -17.45 -9.24 4.72
N HIS A 86 -16.57 -8.91 5.66
CA HIS A 86 -16.81 -9.19 7.08
C HIS A 86 -18.09 -8.48 7.61
N PRO A 87 -18.71 -8.97 8.71
CA PRO A 87 -18.34 -10.18 9.43
C PRO A 87 -18.66 -11.44 8.63
N PHE A 88 -17.89 -12.49 8.90
CA PHE A 88 -18.15 -13.82 8.37
C PHE A 88 -18.95 -14.63 9.39
N SER A 89 -19.82 -15.48 8.92
CA SER A 89 -20.57 -16.43 9.74
C SER A 89 -19.64 -17.51 10.32
N ALA A 90 -20.14 -18.27 11.27
CA ALA A 90 -19.41 -19.41 11.84
C ALA A 90 -18.99 -20.48 10.80
N ASN A 91 -19.65 -20.51 9.65
CA ASN A 91 -19.34 -21.39 8.53
C ASN A 91 -18.38 -20.75 7.51
N GLY A 92 -17.79 -19.59 7.83
CA GLY A 92 -16.87 -18.86 6.93
C GLY A 92 -17.55 -18.18 5.75
N LEU A 93 -18.88 -18.05 5.75
CA LEU A 93 -19.60 -17.37 4.68
C LEU A 93 -19.71 -15.86 5.00
N PRO A 94 -19.46 -14.97 4.03
CA PRO A 94 -19.61 -13.55 4.23
C PRO A 94 -21.06 -13.18 4.44
N THR A 95 -21.34 -12.25 5.36
CA THR A 95 -22.70 -11.74 5.59
C THR A 95 -23.08 -10.62 4.64
N ARG A 96 -22.09 -10.04 3.98
CA ARG A 96 -22.22 -8.97 2.98
C ARG A 96 -21.29 -9.23 1.82
N SER A 97 -21.55 -8.58 0.70
CA SER A 97 -20.66 -8.61 -0.45
C SER A 97 -20.56 -7.25 -1.11
N ALA A 98 -19.49 -7.04 -1.87
CA ALA A 98 -19.31 -5.86 -2.70
C ALA A 98 -18.90 -6.28 -4.11
N LYS A 99 -19.24 -5.43 -5.07
CA LYS A 99 -18.82 -5.53 -6.46
C LYS A 99 -18.70 -4.12 -7.03
N LEU A 100 -17.67 -3.88 -7.81
CA LEU A 100 -17.52 -2.63 -8.54
C LEU A 100 -18.48 -2.62 -9.72
N GLU A 101 -19.17 -1.51 -9.96
CA GLU A 101 -20.02 -1.33 -11.16
C GLU A 101 -19.16 -1.26 -12.42
N ARG A 102 -17.98 -0.65 -12.31
CA ARG A 102 -16.96 -0.57 -13.36
C ARG A 102 -15.64 -1.12 -12.82
N PRO A 103 -14.97 -2.02 -13.53
CA PRO A 103 -13.61 -2.43 -13.20
C PRO A 103 -12.65 -1.23 -13.12
N LEU A 104 -11.64 -1.33 -12.26
CA LEU A 104 -10.55 -0.37 -12.23
C LEU A 104 -9.63 -0.59 -13.43
N ASP A 105 -9.01 0.51 -13.90
CA ASP A 105 -8.02 0.45 -14.98
C ASP A 105 -6.67 -0.06 -14.44
N PHE A 106 -6.40 0.16 -13.15
CA PHE A 106 -5.22 -0.39 -12.45
C PHE A 106 -5.52 -0.56 -10.95
N ALA A 107 -4.79 -1.45 -10.30
CA ALA A 107 -4.77 -1.60 -8.85
C ALA A 107 -3.38 -2.08 -8.40
N VAL A 108 -2.92 -1.60 -7.24
CA VAL A 108 -1.67 -2.01 -6.62
C VAL A 108 -1.94 -2.43 -5.19
N VAL A 109 -1.68 -3.70 -4.88
CA VAL A 109 -1.71 -4.20 -3.50
C VAL A 109 -0.44 -3.72 -2.79
N THR A 110 -0.64 -3.08 -1.64
CA THR A 110 0.41 -2.41 -0.86
C THR A 110 0.35 -2.81 0.60
N ASP A 111 0.26 -4.11 0.86
CA ASP A 111 0.23 -4.66 2.21
C ASP A 111 1.44 -4.25 3.02
N HIS A 112 1.26 -4.04 4.32
CA HIS A 112 2.35 -3.86 5.27
C HIS A 112 3.24 -5.12 5.30
N ALA A 113 4.48 -4.98 4.82
CA ALA A 113 5.39 -6.11 4.64
C ALA A 113 6.12 -6.55 5.92
N GLU A 114 6.01 -5.79 7.01
CA GLU A 114 6.82 -5.95 8.21
C GLU A 114 6.64 -7.30 8.90
N PHE A 115 5.49 -7.93 8.69
CA PHE A 115 5.08 -9.16 9.35
C PHE A 115 4.65 -10.28 8.41
N PHE A 116 5.03 -10.23 7.14
CA PHE A 116 4.64 -11.25 6.15
C PHE A 116 5.04 -12.67 6.56
N GLY A 117 6.24 -12.83 7.13
CA GLY A 117 6.72 -14.13 7.60
C GLY A 117 5.85 -14.66 8.72
N GLU A 118 5.58 -13.84 9.72
CA GLU A 118 4.78 -14.16 10.88
C GLU A 118 3.33 -14.47 10.51
N TYR A 119 2.74 -13.70 9.58
CA TYR A 119 1.40 -13.99 9.05
C TYR A 119 1.35 -15.36 8.39
N ASN A 120 2.30 -15.65 7.51
CA ASN A 120 2.36 -16.93 6.83
C ASN A 120 2.48 -18.10 7.81
N ILE A 121 3.28 -17.96 8.87
CA ILE A 121 3.42 -18.97 9.94
C ILE A 121 2.11 -19.10 10.71
N CYS A 122 1.55 -17.99 11.17
CA CYS A 122 0.45 -17.96 12.12
C CYS A 122 -0.93 -18.26 11.51
N LEU A 123 -1.08 -18.14 10.19
CA LEU A 123 -2.34 -18.42 9.50
C LEU A 123 -2.38 -19.79 8.83
N GLU A 124 -1.24 -20.50 8.75
CA GLU A 124 -1.15 -21.82 8.12
C GLU A 124 -1.24 -22.95 9.19
N PRO A 125 -2.37 -23.64 9.30
CA PRO A 125 -2.57 -24.67 10.34
C PRO A 125 -1.58 -25.85 10.27
N SER A 126 -0.98 -26.10 9.12
CA SER A 126 0.04 -27.14 8.94
C SER A 126 1.42 -26.73 9.44
N ASN A 127 1.63 -25.45 9.74
CA ASN A 127 2.90 -24.93 10.25
C ASN A 127 3.08 -25.38 11.71
N PRO A 128 4.25 -25.95 12.08
CA PRO A 128 4.52 -26.41 13.45
C PRO A 128 4.36 -25.32 14.51
N LEU A 129 4.60 -24.05 14.15
CA LEU A 129 4.53 -22.90 15.05
C LEU A 129 3.12 -22.27 15.12
N TYR A 130 2.15 -22.83 14.41
CA TYR A 130 0.77 -22.32 14.38
C TYR A 130 0.14 -22.18 15.77
N TYR A 131 0.46 -23.11 16.69
CA TYR A 131 -0.12 -23.17 18.04
C TYR A 131 0.64 -22.35 19.08
N GLU A 132 1.72 -21.68 18.70
CA GLU A 132 2.46 -20.79 19.59
C GLU A 132 1.58 -19.64 20.09
N ASP A 133 1.87 -19.15 21.30
CA ASP A 133 1.10 -18.09 21.96
C ASP A 133 1.01 -16.82 21.09
N GLN A 134 2.11 -16.46 20.41
CA GLN A 134 2.17 -15.31 19.50
C GLN A 134 1.17 -15.46 18.36
N CYS A 135 1.10 -16.63 17.75
CA CYS A 135 0.18 -16.91 16.68
C CYS A 135 -1.27 -16.95 17.15
N SER A 136 -1.50 -17.50 18.34
CA SER A 136 -2.82 -17.52 18.98
C SER A 136 -3.32 -16.10 19.27
N LEU A 137 -2.42 -15.21 19.70
CA LEU A 137 -2.72 -13.80 19.94
C LEU A 137 -3.07 -13.07 18.65
N LEU A 138 -2.27 -13.24 17.58
CA LEU A 138 -2.53 -12.64 16.27
C LEU A 138 -3.91 -13.02 15.73
N ARG A 139 -4.30 -14.29 15.82
CA ARG A 139 -5.59 -14.79 15.31
C ARG A 139 -6.82 -14.27 16.05
N GLN A 140 -6.67 -13.56 17.18
CA GLN A 140 -7.81 -12.92 17.86
C GLN A 140 -8.40 -11.74 17.06
N ARG A 141 -7.67 -11.18 16.11
CA ARG A 141 -8.15 -10.15 15.17
C ARG A 141 -8.81 -8.96 15.85
N ASN A 142 -8.20 -8.44 16.91
CA ASN A 142 -8.70 -7.24 17.59
C ASN A 142 -7.54 -6.32 18.00
N SER A 143 -7.87 -5.06 18.27
CA SER A 143 -6.86 -4.04 18.55
C SER A 143 -6.03 -4.34 19.81
N ALA A 144 -6.61 -4.94 20.83
CA ALA A 144 -5.87 -5.29 22.04
C ALA A 144 -4.86 -6.43 21.77
N ALA A 145 -5.28 -7.44 21.01
CA ALA A 145 -4.41 -8.51 20.57
C ALA A 145 -3.28 -8.00 19.68
N LEU A 146 -3.57 -7.07 18.76
CA LEU A 146 -2.56 -6.43 17.91
C LEU A 146 -1.51 -5.69 18.75
N ILE A 147 -1.94 -4.89 19.73
CA ILE A 147 -1.03 -4.17 20.62
C ILE A 147 -0.17 -5.17 21.40
N GLY A 148 -0.78 -6.18 21.99
CA GLY A 148 -0.07 -7.24 22.74
C GLY A 148 0.95 -7.97 21.88
N TRP A 149 0.58 -8.30 20.65
CA TRP A 149 1.45 -8.95 19.68
C TRP A 149 2.66 -8.08 19.30
N ASN A 150 2.43 -6.80 19.01
CA ASN A 150 3.51 -5.85 18.71
C ASN A 150 4.45 -5.65 19.91
N VAL A 151 3.91 -5.57 21.13
CA VAL A 151 4.73 -5.48 22.35
C VAL A 151 5.59 -6.74 22.53
N LEU A 152 5.01 -7.91 22.31
CA LEU A 152 5.72 -9.19 22.42
C LEU A 152 6.87 -9.27 21.40
N LEU A 153 6.62 -8.96 20.14
CA LEU A 153 7.65 -8.95 19.11
C LEU A 153 8.72 -7.88 19.35
N GLY A 154 8.31 -6.69 19.79
CA GLY A 154 9.23 -5.59 20.10
C GLY A 154 10.10 -5.84 21.34
N ALA A 155 9.62 -6.64 22.28
CA ALA A 155 10.38 -7.05 23.47
C ALA A 155 11.41 -8.16 23.17
N THR A 156 11.31 -8.84 22.02
CA THR A 156 12.25 -9.89 21.63
C THR A 156 13.61 -9.25 21.27
N PRO A 157 14.71 -9.67 21.89
CA PRO A 157 16.04 -9.15 21.53
C PRO A 157 16.34 -9.39 20.04
N PRO A 158 17.05 -8.45 19.38
CA PRO A 158 17.26 -8.51 17.92
C PRO A 158 18.10 -9.71 17.45
N ASN A 159 18.77 -10.40 18.37
CA ASN A 159 19.58 -11.58 18.11
C ASN A 159 18.87 -12.90 18.43
N VAL A 160 17.61 -12.85 18.84
CA VAL A 160 16.77 -14.03 19.10
C VAL A 160 15.79 -14.20 17.94
N GLN A 161 15.70 -15.43 17.44
CA GLN A 161 14.71 -15.77 16.43
C GLN A 161 13.30 -15.60 17.01
N ARG A 162 12.41 -14.90 16.30
CA ARG A 162 11.05 -14.60 16.78
C ARG A 162 10.12 -15.81 16.74
N PHE A 163 10.48 -16.79 15.89
CA PHE A 163 9.81 -18.07 15.73
C PHE A 163 10.82 -19.19 15.51
#